data_6369156e84991f59ac221f4b371a80c7
#
_entry.id   6369156e84991f59ac221f4b371a80c7
#
_cell.length_a   1.000
_cell.length_b   1.000
_cell.length_c   1.000
_cell.angle_alpha   90.00
_cell.angle_beta   90.00
_cell.angle_gamma   90.00
#
_symmetry.space_group_name_H-M   'P 1'
#
loop_
_entity.id
_entity.type
_entity.pdbx_description
1 polymer ?
#
loop_
_entity_poly.entity_id
_entity_poly.type
_entity_poly.pdbx_seq_one_letter_code
_entity_poly.pdbx_strand_id
1 'polypeptide(L)'
;MRGWGMKKSFMERMAAFIVDKRRLFVVLFAVACVLSIFSASRTDVNNELTDYLPDSTQTRQGLEIMNREFITYGDAKVMVSNVTFAQAEELAEMLCGVDGVKSVEFEKDTQHYNSASALFVVTFEGEKLDEISIQGVKNVRAALDGYDTYITTEIGN
;
A
#
# COMPACT_ATOMS: atom_id res chain seq x y z
N MET A 1 -59.30 35.34 27.39
CA MET A 1 -57.90 34.88 27.40
C MET A 1 -57.71 33.83 26.33
N ARG A 2 -57.11 34.21 25.20
CA ARG A 2 -56.89 33.30 24.06
C ARG A 2 -55.55 32.61 24.27
N GLY A 3 -55.57 31.26 24.52
CA GLY A 3 -54.35 30.48 24.58
C GLY A 3 -53.68 30.37 23.22
N TRP A 4 -52.49 30.88 23.09
CA TRP A 4 -51.63 30.71 21.94
C TRP A 4 -51.09 29.27 21.95
N GLY A 5 -51.75 28.39 21.21
CA GLY A 5 -51.18 27.11 20.84
C GLY A 5 -50.02 27.34 19.86
N MET A 6 -48.81 27.52 20.39
CA MET A 6 -47.61 27.58 19.57
C MET A 6 -47.45 26.22 18.87
N LYS A 7 -47.61 26.23 17.56
CA LYS A 7 -47.24 25.04 16.71
C LYS A 7 -45.76 24.81 16.94
N LYS A 8 -45.42 23.72 17.62
CA LYS A 8 -44.03 23.32 17.79
C LYS A 8 -43.35 23.30 16.40
N SER A 9 -42.29 24.08 16.26
CA SER A 9 -41.49 24.16 15.05
C SER A 9 -41.03 22.75 14.65
N PHE A 10 -40.90 22.49 13.37
CA PHE A 10 -40.34 21.23 12.83
C PHE A 10 -39.04 20.86 13.55
N MET A 11 -38.21 21.84 13.84
CA MET A 11 -36.95 21.70 14.58
C MET A 11 -37.16 21.22 16.03
N GLU A 12 -38.16 21.73 16.73
CA GLU A 12 -38.48 21.28 18.09
C GLU A 12 -38.99 19.84 18.14
N ARG A 13 -39.74 19.43 17.13
CA ARG A 13 -40.20 18.02 16.99
C ARG A 13 -39.04 17.09 16.70
N MET A 14 -38.12 17.47 15.79
CA MET A 14 -36.92 16.71 15.53
C MET A 14 -36.00 16.62 16.75
N ALA A 15 -35.76 17.73 17.44
CA ALA A 15 -34.96 17.72 18.64
C ALA A 15 -35.57 16.82 19.75
N ALA A 16 -36.88 16.91 19.98
CA ALA A 16 -37.57 16.04 20.92
C ALA A 16 -37.48 14.56 20.53
N PHE A 17 -37.64 14.23 19.26
CA PHE A 17 -37.51 12.85 18.75
C PHE A 17 -36.11 12.30 18.97
N ILE A 18 -35.06 13.08 18.70
CA ILE A 18 -33.66 12.66 18.88
C ILE A 18 -33.37 12.42 20.38
N VAL A 19 -33.81 13.33 21.25
CA VAL A 19 -33.60 13.19 22.70
C VAL A 19 -34.37 11.99 23.27
N ASP A 20 -35.61 11.81 22.85
CA ASP A 20 -36.49 10.74 23.36
C ASP A 20 -35.97 9.35 22.91
N LYS A 21 -35.44 9.25 21.68
CA LYS A 21 -34.90 8.03 21.07
C LYS A 21 -33.37 7.93 21.11
N ARG A 22 -32.71 8.68 22.02
CA ARG A 22 -31.24 8.73 22.10
C ARG A 22 -30.56 7.35 22.13
N ARG A 23 -31.15 6.38 22.82
CA ARG A 23 -30.59 5.01 22.88
C ARG A 23 -30.63 4.32 21.52
N LEU A 24 -31.68 4.54 20.75
CA LEU A 24 -31.82 3.99 19.39
C LEU A 24 -30.76 4.59 18.45
N PHE A 25 -30.52 5.89 18.54
CA PHE A 25 -29.47 6.55 17.76
C PHE A 25 -28.07 6.06 18.12
N VAL A 26 -27.78 5.84 19.40
CA VAL A 26 -26.50 5.27 19.85
C VAL A 26 -26.30 3.86 19.27
N VAL A 27 -27.32 3.00 19.33
CA VAL A 27 -27.25 1.65 18.77
C VAL A 27 -27.08 1.68 17.26
N LEU A 28 -27.83 2.54 16.56
CA LEU A 28 -27.71 2.70 15.11
C LEU A 28 -26.32 3.18 14.70
N PHE A 29 -25.78 4.14 15.45
CA PHE A 29 -24.42 4.63 15.22
C PHE A 29 -23.37 3.54 15.48
N ALA A 30 -23.50 2.78 16.56
CA ALA A 30 -22.60 1.66 16.84
C ALA A 30 -22.64 0.60 15.72
N VAL A 31 -23.82 0.27 15.22
CA VAL A 31 -23.97 -0.65 14.08
C VAL A 31 -23.33 -0.07 12.82
N ALA A 32 -23.53 1.21 12.54
CA ALA A 32 -22.90 1.88 11.40
C ALA A 32 -21.36 1.87 11.50
N CYS A 33 -20.78 2.09 12.69
CA CYS A 33 -19.34 2.00 12.91
C CYS A 33 -18.80 0.59 12.63
N VAL A 34 -19.49 -0.45 13.12
CA VAL A 34 -19.09 -1.84 12.87
C VAL A 34 -19.15 -2.16 11.38
N LEU A 35 -20.23 -1.76 10.69
CA LEU A 35 -20.34 -1.94 9.23
C LEU A 35 -19.25 -1.18 8.47
N SER A 36 -18.88 0.02 8.92
CA SER A 36 -17.79 0.82 8.31
C SER A 36 -16.43 0.13 8.43
N ILE A 37 -16.11 -0.44 9.60
CA ILE A 37 -14.87 -1.19 9.81
C ILE A 37 -14.83 -2.41 8.89
N PHE A 38 -15.95 -3.12 8.77
CA PHE A 38 -16.04 -4.29 7.90
C PHE A 38 -15.96 -3.93 6.41
N SER A 39 -16.50 -2.77 6.02
CA SER A 39 -16.43 -2.26 4.64
C SER A 39 -15.04 -1.76 4.28
N ALA A 40 -14.33 -1.14 5.22
CA ALA A 40 -12.99 -0.60 4.98
C ALA A 40 -11.97 -1.69 4.57
N SER A 41 -12.10 -2.90 5.12
CA SER A 41 -11.23 -4.03 4.79
C SER A 41 -11.46 -4.63 3.39
N ARG A 42 -12.48 -4.17 2.66
CA ARG A 42 -12.82 -4.60 1.29
C ARG A 42 -12.60 -3.53 0.24
N THR A 43 -12.04 -2.39 0.65
CA THR A 43 -11.79 -1.28 -0.27
C THR A 43 -10.36 -1.40 -0.77
N ASP A 44 -10.20 -1.87 -2.00
CA ASP A 44 -8.93 -1.79 -2.72
C ASP A 44 -8.77 -0.35 -3.22
N VAL A 45 -7.68 0.28 -2.81
CA VAL A 45 -7.32 1.62 -3.31
C VAL A 45 -6.45 1.43 -4.52
N ASN A 46 -7.02 1.66 -5.71
CA ASN A 46 -6.24 1.70 -6.94
C ASN A 46 -5.58 3.07 -7.08
N ASN A 47 -4.25 3.11 -6.92
CA ASN A 47 -3.44 4.32 -7.06
C ASN A 47 -2.94 4.54 -8.49
N GLU A 48 -3.32 3.69 -9.45
CA GLU A 48 -2.93 3.82 -10.85
C GLU A 48 -3.72 4.95 -11.51
N LEU A 49 -3.09 6.12 -11.65
CA LEU A 49 -3.66 7.29 -12.34
C LEU A 49 -4.04 6.98 -13.80
N THR A 50 -3.42 5.99 -14.40
CA THR A 50 -3.66 5.55 -15.77
C THR A 50 -5.01 4.88 -15.98
N ASP A 51 -5.62 4.32 -14.92
CA ASP A 51 -6.95 3.70 -14.98
C ASP A 51 -8.08 4.72 -15.12
N TYR A 52 -7.80 5.99 -14.83
CA TYR A 52 -8.75 7.08 -15.03
C TYR A 52 -8.75 7.66 -16.45
N LEU A 53 -7.82 7.21 -17.32
CA LEU A 53 -7.79 7.63 -18.72
C LEU A 53 -8.86 6.88 -19.53
N PRO A 54 -9.64 7.58 -20.39
CA PRO A 54 -10.56 6.92 -21.31
C PRO A 54 -9.83 5.89 -22.20
N ASP A 55 -10.43 4.75 -22.46
CA ASP A 55 -9.86 3.65 -23.26
C ASP A 55 -9.50 4.07 -24.70
N SER A 56 -10.10 5.15 -25.19
CA SER A 56 -9.85 5.69 -26.52
C SER A 56 -8.59 6.55 -26.62
N THR A 57 -7.90 6.84 -25.52
CA THR A 57 -6.67 7.66 -25.56
C THR A 57 -5.48 6.85 -26.06
N GLN A 58 -4.62 7.48 -26.86
CA GLN A 58 -3.39 6.84 -27.38
C GLN A 58 -2.48 6.38 -26.23
N THR A 59 -2.47 7.11 -25.12
CA THR A 59 -1.70 6.75 -23.91
C THR A 59 -2.22 5.46 -23.29
N ARG A 60 -3.53 5.27 -23.16
CA ARG A 60 -4.13 4.03 -22.65
C ARG A 60 -3.83 2.85 -23.55
N GLN A 61 -3.99 3.02 -24.86
CA GLN A 61 -3.67 1.98 -25.84
C GLN A 61 -2.18 1.61 -25.84
N GLY A 62 -1.30 2.61 -25.71
CA GLY A 62 0.14 2.38 -25.59
C GLY A 62 0.53 1.60 -24.34
N LEU A 63 -0.08 1.94 -23.19
CA LEU A 63 0.12 1.22 -21.93
C LEU A 63 -0.41 -0.22 -22.00
N GLU A 64 -1.57 -0.43 -22.63
CA GLU A 64 -2.14 -1.77 -22.79
C GLU A 64 -1.24 -2.66 -23.67
N ILE A 65 -0.68 -2.11 -24.76
CA ILE A 65 0.31 -2.82 -25.58
C ILE A 65 1.57 -3.11 -24.76
N MET A 66 2.07 -2.14 -24.00
CA MET A 66 3.25 -2.29 -23.15
C MET A 66 3.04 -3.37 -22.09
N ASN A 67 1.92 -3.36 -21.38
CA ASN A 67 1.59 -4.37 -20.37
C ASN A 67 1.39 -5.76 -20.95
N ARG A 68 0.93 -5.87 -22.20
CA ARG A 68 0.76 -7.15 -22.88
C ARG A 68 2.06 -7.71 -23.44
N GLU A 69 2.93 -6.86 -23.99
CA GLU A 69 4.17 -7.29 -24.68
C GLU A 69 5.39 -7.30 -23.76
N PHE A 70 5.35 -6.55 -22.63
CA PHE A 70 6.46 -6.43 -21.69
C PHE A 70 5.99 -6.76 -20.28
N ILE A 71 6.59 -7.77 -19.68
CA ILE A 71 6.38 -8.08 -18.26
C ILE A 71 7.11 -7.02 -17.43
N THR A 72 6.37 -6.20 -16.70
CA THR A 72 6.94 -5.24 -15.77
C THR A 72 7.06 -5.91 -14.40
N TYR A 73 8.24 -6.42 -14.11
CA TYR A 73 8.54 -7.05 -12.82
C TYR A 73 8.43 -6.04 -11.68
N GLY A 74 7.98 -6.51 -10.52
CA GLY A 74 8.02 -5.73 -9.29
C GLY A 74 9.46 -5.50 -8.83
N ASP A 75 9.75 -4.32 -8.30
CA ASP A 75 11.06 -3.96 -7.76
C ASP A 75 10.97 -3.38 -6.35
N ALA A 76 12.07 -3.51 -5.61
CA ALA A 76 12.25 -2.87 -4.33
C ALA A 76 13.67 -2.33 -4.19
N LYS A 77 13.79 -1.16 -3.59
CA LYS A 77 15.07 -0.59 -3.17
C LYS A 77 15.29 -0.91 -1.69
N VAL A 78 16.34 -1.64 -1.41
CA VAL A 78 16.71 -2.09 -0.07
C VAL A 78 18.01 -1.44 0.33
N MET A 79 17.96 -0.55 1.32
CA MET A 79 19.15 0.05 1.91
C MET A 79 19.49 -0.66 3.21
N VAL A 80 20.75 -1.03 3.38
CA VAL A 80 21.29 -1.63 4.60
C VAL A 80 22.40 -0.74 5.12
N SER A 81 22.27 -0.29 6.37
CA SER A 81 23.23 0.60 7.03
C SER A 81 24.22 -0.19 7.90
N ASN A 82 25.36 0.43 8.19
CA ASN A 82 26.41 -0.12 9.07
C ASN A 82 27.02 -1.45 8.58
N VAL A 83 27.19 -1.58 7.27
CA VAL A 83 27.82 -2.75 6.64
C VAL A 83 29.10 -2.32 5.89
N THR A 84 30.09 -3.20 5.89
CA THR A 84 31.27 -3.05 5.04
C THR A 84 30.94 -3.45 3.61
N PHE A 85 31.76 -3.03 2.64
CA PHE A 85 31.54 -3.41 1.24
C PHE A 85 31.55 -4.94 1.04
N ALA A 86 32.46 -5.66 1.71
CA ALA A 86 32.50 -7.13 1.63
C ALA A 86 31.23 -7.78 2.20
N GLN A 87 30.71 -7.27 3.31
CA GLN A 87 29.42 -7.74 3.84
C GLN A 87 28.25 -7.41 2.89
N ALA A 88 28.31 -6.27 2.20
CA ALA A 88 27.30 -5.93 1.22
C ALA A 88 27.33 -6.88 0.00
N GLU A 89 28.50 -7.29 -0.47
CA GLU A 89 28.63 -8.32 -1.51
C GLU A 89 28.03 -9.66 -1.06
N GLU A 90 28.34 -10.11 0.16
CA GLU A 90 27.74 -11.34 0.74
C GLU A 90 26.21 -11.23 0.88
N LEU A 91 25.71 -10.07 1.28
CA LEU A 91 24.28 -9.82 1.36
C LEU A 91 23.61 -9.83 -0.03
N ALA A 92 24.26 -9.29 -1.05
CA ALA A 92 23.74 -9.33 -2.42
C ALA A 92 23.60 -10.77 -2.93
N GLU A 93 24.61 -11.63 -2.69
CA GLU A 93 24.56 -13.05 -3.03
C GLU A 93 23.46 -13.78 -2.26
N MET A 94 23.34 -13.51 -0.96
CA MET A 94 22.29 -14.09 -0.11
C MET A 94 20.90 -13.68 -0.62
N LEU A 95 20.68 -12.41 -0.95
CA LEU A 95 19.41 -11.90 -1.44
C LEU A 95 19.03 -12.48 -2.81
N CYS A 96 20.01 -12.75 -3.68
CA CYS A 96 19.76 -13.48 -4.95
C CYS A 96 19.22 -14.90 -4.73
N GLY A 97 19.49 -15.52 -3.59
CA GLY A 97 19.00 -16.85 -3.24
C GLY A 97 17.63 -16.86 -2.52
N VAL A 98 17.04 -15.71 -2.27
CA VAL A 98 15.74 -15.60 -1.59
C VAL A 98 14.61 -15.96 -2.56
N ASP A 99 13.69 -16.80 -2.10
CA ASP A 99 12.53 -17.23 -2.88
C ASP A 99 11.65 -16.05 -3.30
N GLY A 100 11.33 -15.97 -4.60
CA GLY A 100 10.58 -14.87 -5.23
C GLY A 100 11.46 -13.72 -5.75
N VAL A 101 12.78 -13.75 -5.51
CA VAL A 101 13.75 -12.79 -6.05
C VAL A 101 14.29 -13.30 -7.39
N LYS A 102 14.20 -12.48 -8.43
CA LYS A 102 14.72 -12.77 -9.77
C LYS A 102 16.17 -12.32 -9.92
N SER A 103 16.48 -11.11 -9.45
CA SER A 103 17.83 -10.54 -9.53
C SER A 103 18.03 -9.46 -8.47
N VAL A 104 19.28 -9.29 -8.07
CA VAL A 104 19.73 -8.21 -7.20
C VAL A 104 20.82 -7.44 -7.92
N GLU A 105 20.63 -6.14 -8.07
CA GLU A 105 21.63 -5.24 -8.64
C GLU A 105 22.37 -4.54 -7.49
N PHE A 106 23.67 -4.76 -7.45
CA PHE A 106 24.60 -4.12 -6.52
C PHE A 106 25.96 -3.96 -7.21
N GLU A 107 26.41 -2.73 -7.36
CA GLU A 107 27.67 -2.41 -8.04
C GLU A 107 28.62 -1.66 -7.12
N LYS A 108 29.92 -1.70 -7.46
CA LYS A 108 30.95 -0.99 -6.73
C LYS A 108 31.04 0.47 -7.18
N ASP A 109 29.97 1.21 -6.92
CA ASP A 109 29.88 2.64 -7.20
C ASP A 109 29.36 3.42 -5.99
N THR A 110 29.36 4.74 -6.09
CA THR A 110 28.88 5.63 -5.01
C THR A 110 27.36 5.66 -4.90
N GLN A 111 26.61 5.11 -5.86
CA GLN A 111 25.16 5.03 -5.84
C GLN A 111 24.71 3.82 -5.01
N HIS A 112 25.43 2.68 -5.15
CA HIS A 112 25.10 1.45 -4.44
C HIS A 112 25.81 1.30 -3.11
N TYR A 113 26.99 1.93 -2.93
CA TYR A 113 27.69 1.88 -1.65
C TYR A 113 28.31 3.22 -1.26
N ASN A 114 27.87 3.78 -0.15
CA ASN A 114 28.38 5.04 0.38
C ASN A 114 28.27 5.07 1.91
N SER A 115 29.32 5.57 2.59
CA SER A 115 29.32 5.84 4.04
C SER A 115 28.84 4.65 4.89
N ALA A 116 29.36 3.45 4.62
CA ALA A 116 28.97 2.20 5.30
C ALA A 116 27.46 1.84 5.12
N SER A 117 26.87 2.29 4.04
CA SER A 117 25.50 1.92 3.66
C SER A 117 25.50 1.34 2.25
N ALA A 118 24.80 0.22 2.06
CA ALA A 118 24.63 -0.44 0.79
C ALA A 118 23.17 -0.28 0.29
N LEU A 119 23.02 0.00 -1.01
CA LEU A 119 21.72 0.06 -1.68
C LEU A 119 21.63 -1.08 -2.71
N PHE A 120 20.68 -1.95 -2.52
CA PHE A 120 20.36 -3.04 -3.43
C PHE A 120 19.08 -2.70 -4.20
N VAL A 121 19.08 -2.94 -5.51
CA VAL A 121 17.85 -2.93 -6.31
C VAL A 121 17.45 -4.38 -6.55
N VAL A 122 16.37 -4.79 -5.89
CA VAL A 122 15.88 -6.17 -5.90
C VAL A 122 14.71 -6.24 -6.88
N THR A 123 14.83 -7.08 -7.91
CA THR A 123 13.74 -7.38 -8.87
C THR A 123 13.12 -8.71 -8.52
N PHE A 124 11.80 -8.79 -8.46
CA PHE A 124 11.05 -10.00 -8.13
C PHE A 124 10.60 -10.77 -9.39
N GLU A 125 10.18 -12.02 -9.22
CA GLU A 125 9.77 -12.89 -10.34
C GLU A 125 8.39 -12.55 -10.90
N GLY A 126 7.53 -11.86 -10.12
CA GLY A 126 6.19 -11.46 -10.50
C GLY A 126 6.05 -9.96 -10.75
N GLU A 127 4.87 -9.53 -11.15
CA GLU A 127 4.49 -8.13 -11.28
C GLU A 127 4.25 -7.47 -9.91
N LYS A 128 4.04 -6.15 -9.87
CA LYS A 128 3.89 -5.39 -8.61
C LYS A 128 2.75 -5.87 -7.71
N LEU A 129 1.66 -6.39 -8.27
CA LEU A 129 0.50 -6.85 -7.52
C LEU A 129 0.44 -8.38 -7.37
N ASP A 130 1.39 -9.10 -7.92
CA ASP A 130 1.44 -10.55 -7.82
C ASP A 130 1.78 -11.01 -6.40
N GLU A 131 1.12 -12.06 -5.97
CA GLU A 131 1.35 -12.67 -4.66
C GLU A 131 2.80 -13.14 -4.48
N ILE A 132 3.46 -13.58 -5.56
CA ILE A 132 4.88 -13.97 -5.59
C ILE A 132 5.75 -12.78 -5.19
N SER A 133 5.51 -11.59 -5.78
CA SER A 133 6.27 -10.38 -5.46
C SER A 133 5.99 -9.89 -4.04
N ILE A 134 4.74 -9.92 -3.60
CA ILE A 134 4.34 -9.56 -2.23
C ILE A 134 5.01 -10.48 -1.21
N GLN A 135 5.05 -11.79 -1.48
CA GLN A 135 5.72 -12.76 -0.63
C GLN A 135 7.24 -12.59 -0.69
N GLY A 136 7.80 -12.33 -1.86
CA GLY A 136 9.22 -12.04 -2.06
C GLY A 136 9.71 -10.87 -1.21
N VAL A 137 8.96 -9.76 -1.14
CA VAL A 137 9.28 -8.63 -0.26
C VAL A 137 9.31 -9.05 1.22
N LYS A 138 8.37 -9.90 1.65
CA LYS A 138 8.35 -10.42 3.03
C LYS A 138 9.56 -11.31 3.30
N ASN A 139 9.93 -12.16 2.33
CA ASN A 139 11.08 -13.06 2.44
C ASN A 139 12.39 -12.26 2.51
N VAL A 140 12.55 -11.23 1.66
CA VAL A 140 13.70 -10.30 1.71
C VAL A 140 13.78 -9.61 3.07
N ARG A 141 12.66 -9.14 3.60
CA ARG A 141 12.62 -8.51 4.93
C ARG A 141 13.02 -9.48 6.05
N ALA A 142 12.56 -10.72 5.97
CA ALA A 142 12.91 -11.77 6.92
C ALA A 142 14.40 -12.17 6.81
N ALA A 143 14.96 -12.23 5.59
CA ALA A 143 16.37 -12.54 5.37
C ALA A 143 17.31 -11.46 5.91
N LEU A 144 16.84 -10.22 6.00
CA LEU A 144 17.57 -9.08 6.54
C LEU A 144 17.24 -8.80 8.02
N ASP A 145 16.58 -9.73 8.69
CA ASP A 145 16.30 -9.59 10.12
C ASP A 145 17.62 -9.50 10.91
N GLY A 146 17.72 -8.49 11.76
CA GLY A 146 18.96 -8.16 12.49
C GLY A 146 19.88 -7.12 11.85
N TYR A 147 19.59 -6.67 10.63
CA TYR A 147 20.27 -5.55 10.00
C TYR A 147 19.44 -4.26 10.12
N ASP A 148 20.12 -3.11 10.12
CA ASP A 148 19.46 -1.81 10.05
C ASP A 148 19.07 -1.53 8.60
N THR A 149 17.80 -1.82 8.25
CA THR A 149 17.30 -1.85 6.88
C THR A 149 16.17 -0.87 6.64
N TYR A 150 16.19 -0.25 5.45
CA TYR A 150 15.09 0.54 4.93
C TYR A 150 14.68 0.02 3.55
N ILE A 151 13.42 -0.39 3.39
CA ILE A 151 12.89 -0.97 2.16
C ILE A 151 11.81 -0.04 1.59
N THR A 152 12.02 0.40 0.35
CA THR A 152 11.05 1.17 -0.44
C THR A 152 10.61 0.35 -1.64
N THR A 153 9.31 0.14 -1.78
CA THR A 153 8.72 -0.61 -2.89
C THR A 153 7.30 -0.11 -3.17
N GLU A 154 6.85 -0.31 -4.40
CA GLU A 154 5.47 -0.11 -4.82
C GLU A 154 4.66 -1.44 -4.82
N ILE A 155 5.30 -2.55 -4.43
CA ILE A 155 4.68 -3.88 -4.39
C ILE A 155 3.67 -3.93 -3.24
N GLY A 156 2.43 -4.30 -3.58
CA GLY A 156 1.35 -4.47 -2.60
C GLY A 156 0.73 -3.17 -2.08
N ASN A 157 0.96 -2.04 -2.77
CA ASN A 157 0.32 -0.75 -2.48
C ASN A 157 -0.82 -0.46 -3.46
#